data_c99dd290e650a5108b24a917495707ec
#
_entry.id   c99dd290e650a5108b24a917495707ec
#
_cell.length_a   1.000
_cell.length_b   1.000
_cell.length_c   1.000
_cell.angle_alpha   90.00
_cell.angle_beta   90.00
_cell.angle_gamma   90.00
#
_symmetry.space_group_name_H-M   'P 1'
#
loop_
_entity.id
_entity.type
_entity.pdbx_description
1 polymer ?
#
loop_
_entity_poly.entity_id
_entity_poly.type
_entity_poly.pdbx_seq_one_letter_code
_entity_poly.pdbx_strand_id
1 'polypeptide(L)'
;MTAHYDWQARKTLAECNRHMLTNEIAFDVYFLVGEKRQVVGAHRYVLVSRSCVFYAMLIGPMAAKTDEKIAIPDIECDIFQHMLEYIYCEDTKVEAKNAIQILYSARKYGITGLEEKCRRVLEHGLNTHNVCDILQEAHKFDESTLKKKCLEYIWHQPKEILRSGSFGNLHASLVKEIIKSEKLDAKEEVVFDAALRWSEQECLRNGVIVSPQNQRHYLGGILYYIRVPVLEASYYHKTVVKSDILSAEERKILQNYFSGTNTDVKKFRTDKRSKGENQTLHWRFGPVNCMHNETTAIAFSSSREVFIDGVEIDGTGYDEEHYDVFLNIYDMDNQEKAKCKDKLVINKKQQSYQIKFPAPPIVSKGFTYTVILKIQAEHRYYGASGRSNLNKTDSQPAYINPEGEFTKLVVKKDQVPAILVRPFLDIS
;
A
#
# COMPACT_ATOMS: atom_id res chain seq x y z
N MET A 1 -39.54 -2.49 -44.48
CA MET A 1 -38.12 -2.08 -44.51
C MET A 1 -37.68 -2.02 -43.05
N THR A 2 -37.00 -3.06 -42.56
CA THR A 2 -36.41 -3.06 -41.23
C THR A 2 -35.25 -2.09 -41.26
N ALA A 3 -35.34 -1.00 -40.48
CA ALA A 3 -34.21 -0.07 -40.29
C ALA A 3 -33.00 -0.90 -39.83
N HIS A 4 -32.01 -1.05 -40.69
CA HIS A 4 -30.72 -1.59 -40.31
C HIS A 4 -30.18 -0.68 -39.22
N TYR A 5 -30.17 -1.19 -37.98
CA TYR A 5 -29.57 -0.45 -36.88
C TYR A 5 -28.07 -0.36 -37.12
N ASP A 6 -27.63 0.80 -37.62
CA ASP A 6 -26.21 1.10 -37.87
C ASP A 6 -25.53 1.37 -36.51
N TRP A 7 -25.09 0.28 -35.85
CA TRP A 7 -24.41 0.38 -34.58
C TRP A 7 -23.01 1.00 -34.67
N GLN A 8 -22.47 1.12 -35.88
CA GLN A 8 -21.16 1.76 -36.15
C GLN A 8 -21.25 3.28 -36.18
N ALA A 9 -22.42 3.82 -36.51
CA ALA A 9 -22.60 5.26 -36.73
C ALA A 9 -22.21 6.09 -35.51
N ARG A 10 -21.35 7.09 -35.71
CA ARG A 10 -20.87 8.06 -34.71
C ARG A 10 -20.06 7.44 -33.57
N LYS A 11 -19.51 6.24 -33.71
CA LYS A 11 -18.65 5.58 -32.74
C LYS A 11 -17.18 5.69 -33.14
N THR A 12 -16.31 5.78 -32.15
CA THR A 12 -14.87 5.63 -32.31
C THR A 12 -14.48 4.18 -32.63
N LEU A 13 -13.27 3.97 -33.10
CA LEU A 13 -12.74 2.61 -33.35
C LEU A 13 -12.80 1.76 -32.07
N ALA A 14 -12.42 2.32 -30.92
CA ALA A 14 -12.45 1.63 -29.62
C ALA A 14 -13.88 1.21 -29.24
N GLU A 15 -14.87 2.08 -29.45
CA GLU A 15 -16.28 1.79 -29.18
C GLU A 15 -16.83 0.70 -30.12
N CYS A 16 -16.44 0.71 -31.41
CA CYS A 16 -16.78 -0.33 -32.34
C CYS A 16 -16.15 -1.67 -31.97
N ASN A 17 -14.87 -1.66 -31.62
CA ASN A 17 -14.17 -2.86 -31.17
C ASN A 17 -14.77 -3.44 -29.89
N ARG A 18 -15.11 -2.58 -28.92
CA ARG A 18 -15.81 -3.00 -27.68
C ARG A 18 -17.17 -3.64 -28.01
N HIS A 19 -17.93 -3.05 -28.95
CA HIS A 19 -19.21 -3.60 -29.35
C HIS A 19 -19.07 -4.99 -29.99
N MET A 20 -18.07 -5.16 -30.88
CA MET A 20 -17.81 -6.47 -31.50
C MET A 20 -17.37 -7.52 -30.48
N LEU A 21 -16.52 -7.16 -29.50
CA LEU A 21 -16.08 -8.05 -28.42
C LEU A 21 -17.26 -8.45 -27.53
N THR A 22 -18.06 -7.48 -27.07
CA THR A 22 -19.16 -7.70 -26.13
C THR A 22 -20.31 -8.51 -26.73
N ASN A 23 -20.57 -8.35 -28.03
CA ASN A 23 -21.67 -9.03 -28.72
C ASN A 23 -21.19 -10.24 -29.54
N GLU A 24 -19.95 -10.67 -29.37
CA GLU A 24 -19.36 -11.85 -29.99
C GLU A 24 -19.48 -11.87 -31.52
N ILE A 25 -19.37 -10.69 -32.15
CA ILE A 25 -19.60 -10.54 -33.61
C ILE A 25 -18.35 -10.95 -34.37
N ALA A 26 -18.47 -11.93 -35.27
CA ALA A 26 -17.46 -12.36 -36.25
C ALA A 26 -16.12 -12.83 -35.60
N PHE A 27 -16.15 -13.49 -34.46
CA PHE A 27 -14.98 -14.14 -33.89
C PHE A 27 -14.39 -15.21 -34.84
N ASP A 28 -13.06 -15.21 -34.98
CA ASP A 28 -12.32 -16.10 -35.87
C ASP A 28 -11.19 -16.89 -35.14
N VAL A 29 -11.11 -16.74 -33.79
CA VAL A 29 -10.26 -17.56 -32.93
C VAL A 29 -10.93 -17.80 -31.59
N TYR A 30 -10.70 -18.99 -31.01
CA TYR A 30 -11.29 -19.41 -29.75
C TYR A 30 -10.24 -19.96 -28.78
N PHE A 31 -10.38 -19.62 -27.51
CA PHE A 31 -9.50 -20.03 -26.42
C PHE A 31 -10.28 -20.90 -25.42
N LEU A 32 -9.57 -21.83 -24.75
CA LEU A 32 -10.07 -22.61 -23.62
C LEU A 32 -9.34 -22.07 -22.38
N VAL A 33 -10.01 -21.20 -21.61
CA VAL A 33 -9.39 -20.35 -20.58
C VAL A 33 -9.69 -20.88 -19.19
N GLY A 34 -8.69 -20.84 -18.32
CA GLY A 34 -8.73 -21.27 -16.92
C GLY A 34 -8.85 -22.78 -16.74
N GLU A 35 -8.85 -23.20 -15.48
CA GLU A 35 -9.00 -24.63 -15.12
C GLU A 35 -10.33 -25.21 -15.61
N LYS A 36 -11.39 -24.39 -15.63
CA LYS A 36 -12.74 -24.78 -16.11
C LYS A 36 -12.83 -24.84 -17.63
N ARG A 37 -11.76 -24.49 -18.36
CA ARG A 37 -11.70 -24.50 -19.84
C ARG A 37 -12.86 -23.74 -20.50
N GLN A 38 -13.21 -22.57 -19.99
CA GLN A 38 -14.27 -21.74 -20.55
C GLN A 38 -13.89 -21.26 -21.95
N VAL A 39 -14.84 -21.30 -22.87
CA VAL A 39 -14.62 -20.87 -24.26
C VAL A 39 -14.71 -19.35 -24.33
N VAL A 40 -13.66 -18.71 -24.83
CA VAL A 40 -13.62 -17.27 -25.08
C VAL A 40 -13.22 -17.04 -26.53
N GLY A 41 -14.06 -16.33 -27.27
CA GLY A 41 -13.79 -15.97 -28.66
C GLY A 41 -13.10 -14.61 -28.78
N ALA A 42 -12.37 -14.39 -29.89
CA ALA A 42 -11.72 -13.13 -30.20
C ALA A 42 -11.47 -12.99 -31.71
N HIS A 43 -10.86 -11.85 -32.11
CA HIS A 43 -10.45 -11.60 -33.48
C HIS A 43 -8.92 -11.68 -33.63
N ARG A 44 -8.46 -12.57 -34.50
CA ARG A 44 -7.03 -12.74 -34.81
C ARG A 44 -6.34 -11.41 -35.11
N TYR A 45 -6.93 -10.62 -36.00
CA TYR A 45 -6.38 -9.34 -36.40
C TYR A 45 -6.12 -8.41 -35.21
N VAL A 46 -7.10 -8.27 -34.32
CA VAL A 46 -6.98 -7.40 -33.15
C VAL A 46 -5.85 -7.90 -32.21
N LEU A 47 -5.83 -9.21 -31.92
CA LEU A 47 -4.83 -9.81 -31.03
C LEU A 47 -3.40 -9.65 -31.59
N VAL A 48 -3.17 -9.98 -32.84
CA VAL A 48 -1.84 -9.94 -33.45
C VAL A 48 -1.32 -8.52 -33.65
N SER A 49 -2.22 -7.54 -33.80
CA SER A 49 -1.84 -6.14 -33.94
C SER A 49 -1.35 -5.53 -32.62
N ARG A 50 -1.68 -6.13 -31.46
CA ARG A 50 -1.45 -5.54 -30.14
C ARG A 50 -0.50 -6.37 -29.24
N SER A 51 -0.18 -7.62 -29.65
CA SER A 51 0.64 -8.53 -28.87
C SER A 51 1.58 -9.33 -29.75
N CYS A 52 2.88 -9.20 -29.50
CA CYS A 52 3.88 -10.01 -30.19
C CYS A 52 3.75 -11.52 -29.86
N VAL A 53 3.26 -11.84 -28.65
CA VAL A 53 3.01 -13.23 -28.25
C VAL A 53 1.82 -13.82 -29.00
N PHE A 54 0.70 -13.09 -29.10
CA PHE A 54 -0.41 -13.52 -29.95
C PHE A 54 -0.02 -13.58 -31.43
N TYR A 55 0.82 -12.66 -31.90
CA TYR A 55 1.35 -12.75 -33.26
C TYR A 55 2.11 -14.07 -33.49
N ALA A 56 3.03 -14.41 -32.59
CA ALA A 56 3.79 -15.66 -32.69
C ALA A 56 2.86 -16.91 -32.58
N MET A 57 1.88 -16.85 -31.69
CA MET A 57 0.94 -17.95 -31.43
C MET A 57 -0.05 -18.20 -32.59
N LEU A 58 -0.47 -17.14 -33.28
CA LEU A 58 -1.55 -17.21 -34.28
C LEU A 58 -1.05 -17.18 -35.74
N ILE A 59 0.10 -16.55 -36.00
CA ILE A 59 0.66 -16.32 -37.36
C ILE A 59 2.05 -16.93 -37.50
N GLY A 60 2.78 -17.13 -36.38
CA GLY A 60 4.17 -17.62 -36.42
C GLY A 60 4.31 -19.04 -36.96
N PRO A 61 5.55 -19.53 -37.14
CA PRO A 61 5.82 -20.85 -37.73
C PRO A 61 5.23 -22.04 -36.96
N MET A 62 4.92 -21.83 -35.67
CA MET A 62 4.29 -22.82 -34.77
C MET A 62 2.83 -22.49 -34.47
N ALA A 63 2.18 -21.71 -35.33
CA ALA A 63 0.78 -21.31 -35.13
C ALA A 63 -0.17 -22.52 -35.01
N ALA A 64 -1.10 -22.41 -34.09
CA ALA A 64 -2.19 -23.38 -33.97
C ALA A 64 -2.99 -23.46 -35.30
N LYS A 65 -3.50 -24.65 -35.64
CA LYS A 65 -4.34 -24.83 -36.83
C LYS A 65 -5.61 -23.96 -36.70
N THR A 66 -6.13 -23.54 -37.86
CA THR A 66 -7.19 -22.52 -37.93
C THR A 66 -8.47 -22.90 -37.13
N ASP A 67 -8.75 -24.19 -36.98
CA ASP A 67 -9.96 -24.70 -36.32
C ASP A 67 -9.70 -25.22 -34.89
N GLU A 68 -8.49 -25.07 -34.37
CA GLU A 68 -8.11 -25.59 -33.05
C GLU A 68 -8.32 -24.52 -31.97
N LYS A 69 -9.03 -24.90 -30.89
CA LYS A 69 -9.15 -24.04 -29.72
C LYS A 69 -7.85 -24.05 -28.92
N ILE A 70 -7.33 -22.88 -28.61
CA ILE A 70 -6.03 -22.69 -27.93
C ILE A 70 -6.23 -22.75 -26.42
N ALA A 71 -5.49 -23.62 -25.71
CA ALA A 71 -5.60 -23.75 -24.27
C ALA A 71 -4.77 -22.68 -23.54
N ILE A 72 -5.40 -22.01 -22.57
CA ILE A 72 -4.80 -21.03 -21.65
C ILE A 72 -5.22 -21.41 -20.22
N PRO A 73 -4.59 -22.42 -19.60
CA PRO A 73 -5.07 -22.99 -18.34
C PRO A 73 -4.71 -22.17 -17.09
N ASP A 74 -3.73 -21.29 -17.19
CA ASP A 74 -3.09 -20.57 -16.09
C ASP A 74 -3.61 -19.14 -15.87
N ILE A 75 -4.62 -18.71 -16.61
CA ILE A 75 -5.27 -17.41 -16.46
C ILE A 75 -6.78 -17.65 -16.31
N GLU A 76 -7.37 -17.09 -15.25
CA GLU A 76 -8.81 -17.19 -15.06
C GLU A 76 -9.57 -16.39 -16.12
N CYS A 77 -10.81 -16.82 -16.41
CA CYS A 77 -11.60 -16.29 -17.51
C CYS A 77 -11.88 -14.78 -17.39
N ASP A 78 -12.22 -14.30 -16.22
CA ASP A 78 -12.45 -12.88 -15.93
C ASP A 78 -11.19 -12.03 -16.15
N ILE A 79 -10.04 -12.54 -15.74
CA ILE A 79 -8.74 -11.88 -15.96
C ILE A 79 -8.38 -11.83 -17.45
N PHE A 80 -8.64 -12.92 -18.17
CA PHE A 80 -8.44 -12.95 -19.61
C PHE A 80 -9.37 -11.98 -20.35
N GLN A 81 -10.62 -11.82 -19.90
CA GLN A 81 -11.56 -10.85 -20.43
C GLN A 81 -11.08 -9.40 -20.20
N HIS A 82 -10.57 -9.06 -19.01
CA HIS A 82 -9.97 -7.74 -18.75
C HIS A 82 -8.80 -7.46 -19.70
N MET A 83 -7.96 -8.44 -19.95
CA MET A 83 -6.85 -8.32 -20.91
C MET A 83 -7.37 -8.09 -22.33
N LEU A 84 -8.39 -8.84 -22.79
CA LEU A 84 -9.00 -8.62 -24.09
C LEU A 84 -9.62 -7.22 -24.20
N GLU A 85 -10.38 -6.77 -23.21
CA GLU A 85 -10.93 -5.41 -23.19
C GLU A 85 -9.85 -4.36 -23.43
N TYR A 86 -8.70 -4.50 -22.76
CA TYR A 86 -7.59 -3.57 -22.96
C TYR A 86 -6.99 -3.67 -24.36
N ILE A 87 -6.82 -4.86 -24.90
CA ILE A 87 -6.32 -5.07 -26.26
C ILE A 87 -7.24 -4.38 -27.30
N TYR A 88 -8.56 -4.47 -27.11
CA TYR A 88 -9.56 -3.92 -28.05
C TYR A 88 -9.78 -2.42 -27.92
N CYS A 89 -9.71 -1.89 -26.69
CA CYS A 89 -10.18 -0.54 -26.40
C CYS A 89 -9.14 0.34 -25.71
N GLU A 90 -7.95 -0.16 -25.40
CA GLU A 90 -6.91 0.49 -24.57
C GLU A 90 -7.40 0.86 -23.16
N ASP A 91 -8.55 0.30 -22.74
CA ASP A 91 -9.16 0.55 -21.46
C ASP A 91 -9.79 -0.73 -20.88
N THR A 92 -9.60 -0.93 -19.57
CA THR A 92 -10.25 -1.95 -18.77
C THR A 92 -10.24 -1.54 -17.31
N LYS A 93 -11.15 -2.10 -16.52
CA LYS A 93 -11.24 -1.81 -15.10
C LYS A 93 -10.20 -2.61 -14.33
N VAL A 94 -9.17 -1.92 -13.82
CA VAL A 94 -8.14 -2.50 -12.96
C VAL A 94 -8.37 -2.04 -11.53
N GLU A 95 -8.63 -2.99 -10.62
CA GLU A 95 -8.79 -2.77 -9.18
C GLU A 95 -7.67 -3.48 -8.42
N ALA A 96 -7.35 -3.05 -7.19
CA ALA A 96 -6.28 -3.65 -6.40
C ALA A 96 -6.40 -5.18 -6.24
N LYS A 97 -7.63 -5.71 -6.18
CA LYS A 97 -7.91 -7.15 -6.02
C LYS A 97 -7.57 -8.01 -7.25
N ASN A 98 -7.66 -7.44 -8.48
CA ASN A 98 -7.41 -8.17 -9.73
C ASN A 98 -6.13 -7.69 -10.46
N ALA A 99 -5.55 -6.56 -10.03
CA ALA A 99 -4.46 -5.89 -10.72
C ALA A 99 -3.23 -6.78 -10.91
N ILE A 100 -2.90 -7.64 -9.92
CA ILE A 100 -1.70 -8.48 -10.01
C ILE A 100 -1.89 -9.65 -10.99
N GLN A 101 -3.09 -10.21 -11.05
CA GLN A 101 -3.41 -11.28 -12.00
C GLN A 101 -3.48 -10.71 -13.42
N ILE A 102 -4.04 -9.51 -13.60
CA ILE A 102 -4.02 -8.79 -14.89
C ILE A 102 -2.57 -8.43 -15.26
N LEU A 103 -1.73 -8.01 -14.32
CA LEU A 103 -0.31 -7.74 -14.54
C LEU A 103 0.43 -8.97 -15.06
N TYR A 104 0.21 -10.14 -14.43
CA TYR A 104 0.75 -11.41 -14.90
C TYR A 104 0.34 -11.71 -16.33
N SER A 105 -0.96 -11.60 -16.65
CA SER A 105 -1.47 -11.85 -17.99
C SER A 105 -0.91 -10.86 -19.02
N ALA A 106 -0.85 -9.57 -18.67
CA ALA A 106 -0.29 -8.51 -19.52
C ALA A 106 1.19 -8.78 -19.85
N ARG A 107 1.99 -9.16 -18.86
CA ARG A 107 3.40 -9.54 -19.05
C ARG A 107 3.56 -10.77 -19.92
N LYS A 108 2.78 -11.83 -19.66
CA LYS A 108 2.80 -13.07 -20.44
C LYS A 108 2.50 -12.83 -21.92
N TYR A 109 1.59 -11.90 -22.22
CA TYR A 109 1.20 -11.58 -23.60
C TYR A 109 1.86 -10.32 -24.17
N GLY A 110 2.83 -9.73 -23.45
CA GLY A 110 3.61 -8.59 -23.94
C GLY A 110 2.82 -7.30 -24.13
N ILE A 111 1.84 -7.02 -23.24
CA ILE A 111 0.96 -5.85 -23.33
C ILE A 111 1.46 -4.78 -22.34
N THR A 112 2.52 -4.07 -22.73
CA THR A 112 3.26 -3.15 -21.85
C THR A 112 2.41 -2.04 -21.26
N GLY A 113 1.47 -1.45 -22.01
CA GLY A 113 0.59 -0.39 -21.51
C GLY A 113 -0.36 -0.88 -20.39
N LEU A 114 -0.80 -2.15 -20.46
CA LEU A 114 -1.60 -2.76 -19.40
C LEU A 114 -0.74 -3.10 -18.17
N GLU A 115 0.51 -3.54 -18.38
CA GLU A 115 1.47 -3.73 -17.27
C GLU A 115 1.66 -2.44 -16.47
N GLU A 116 1.90 -1.32 -17.15
CA GLU A 116 2.08 -0.01 -16.51
C GLU A 116 0.82 0.46 -15.77
N LYS A 117 -0.37 0.23 -16.38
CA LYS A 117 -1.65 0.55 -15.73
C LYS A 117 -1.82 -0.25 -14.43
N CYS A 118 -1.54 -1.56 -14.45
CA CYS A 118 -1.63 -2.42 -13.27
C CYS A 118 -0.62 -2.02 -12.19
N ARG A 119 0.64 -1.77 -12.56
CA ARG A 119 1.66 -1.33 -11.59
C ARG A 119 1.23 -0.04 -10.89
N ARG A 120 0.75 0.95 -11.65
CA ARG A 120 0.27 2.21 -11.05
C ARG A 120 -0.84 1.96 -10.04
N VAL A 121 -1.84 1.13 -10.37
CA VAL A 121 -2.93 0.81 -9.45
C VAL A 121 -2.43 0.12 -8.19
N LEU A 122 -1.51 -0.85 -8.31
CA LEU A 122 -0.95 -1.57 -7.17
C LEU A 122 -0.09 -0.67 -6.28
N GLU A 123 0.76 0.15 -6.87
CA GLU A 123 1.67 1.04 -6.15
C GLU A 123 0.94 2.15 -5.38
N HIS A 124 -0.07 2.77 -6.01
CA HIS A 124 -0.87 3.82 -5.37
C HIS A 124 -1.97 3.30 -4.43
N GLY A 125 -2.33 2.03 -4.57
CA GLY A 125 -3.41 1.40 -3.81
C GLY A 125 -2.96 0.68 -2.55
N LEU A 126 -1.65 0.65 -2.21
CA LEU A 126 -1.15 -0.02 -1.01
C LEU A 126 -1.70 0.66 0.26
N ASN A 127 -2.27 -0.15 1.14
CA ASN A 127 -2.76 0.27 2.44
C ASN A 127 -2.67 -0.88 3.46
N THR A 128 -2.93 -0.61 4.75
CA THR A 128 -2.81 -1.59 5.82
C THR A 128 -3.76 -2.78 5.69
N HIS A 129 -4.85 -2.65 4.91
CA HIS A 129 -5.84 -3.72 4.73
C HIS A 129 -5.52 -4.66 3.57
N ASN A 130 -4.79 -4.20 2.53
CA ASN A 130 -4.57 -4.98 1.31
C ASN A 130 -3.11 -5.41 1.09
N VAL A 131 -2.15 -4.83 1.81
CA VAL A 131 -0.72 -5.06 1.56
C VAL A 131 -0.30 -6.52 1.73
N CYS A 132 -0.90 -7.27 2.65
CA CYS A 132 -0.60 -8.70 2.84
C CYS A 132 -1.09 -9.53 1.65
N ASP A 133 -2.28 -9.24 1.14
CA ASP A 133 -2.86 -9.96 0.01
C ASP A 133 -2.05 -9.66 -1.27
N ILE A 134 -1.70 -8.38 -1.49
CA ILE A 134 -0.83 -7.98 -2.60
C ILE A 134 0.56 -8.62 -2.47
N LEU A 135 1.14 -8.67 -1.26
CA LEU A 135 2.43 -9.32 -1.02
C LEU A 135 2.39 -10.82 -1.34
N GLN A 136 1.33 -11.51 -0.92
CA GLN A 136 1.13 -12.93 -1.19
C GLN A 136 1.07 -13.21 -2.69
N GLU A 137 0.30 -12.43 -3.43
CA GLU A 137 0.18 -12.56 -4.88
C GLU A 137 1.49 -12.15 -5.59
N ALA A 138 2.15 -11.06 -5.15
CA ALA A 138 3.45 -10.65 -5.68
C ALA A 138 4.51 -11.74 -5.50
N HIS A 139 4.47 -12.48 -4.38
CA HIS A 139 5.35 -13.62 -4.16
C HIS A 139 5.01 -14.79 -5.09
N LYS A 140 3.72 -15.09 -5.27
CA LYS A 140 3.23 -16.16 -6.15
C LYS A 140 3.62 -15.94 -7.62
N PHE A 141 3.56 -14.70 -8.10
CA PHE A 141 3.84 -14.34 -9.49
C PHE A 141 5.27 -13.82 -9.72
N ASP A 142 6.15 -13.95 -8.72
CA ASP A 142 7.56 -13.53 -8.76
C ASP A 142 7.76 -12.03 -9.13
N GLU A 143 6.82 -11.18 -8.67
CA GLU A 143 6.89 -9.73 -8.84
C GLU A 143 7.83 -9.10 -7.80
N SER A 144 9.14 -9.22 -8.02
CA SER A 144 10.17 -8.84 -7.05
C SER A 144 10.10 -7.38 -6.61
N THR A 145 9.84 -6.44 -7.54
CA THR A 145 9.74 -5.00 -7.25
C THR A 145 8.53 -4.71 -6.35
N LEU A 146 7.36 -5.25 -6.68
CA LEU A 146 6.14 -5.07 -5.90
C LEU A 146 6.24 -5.74 -4.54
N LYS A 147 6.82 -6.96 -4.48
CA LYS A 147 7.12 -7.66 -3.23
C LYS A 147 7.97 -6.80 -2.31
N LYS A 148 9.05 -6.19 -2.83
CA LYS A 148 9.94 -5.29 -2.06
C LYS A 148 9.14 -4.11 -1.50
N LYS A 149 8.31 -3.44 -2.32
CA LYS A 149 7.46 -2.32 -1.87
C LYS A 149 6.48 -2.72 -0.76
N CYS A 150 5.82 -3.87 -0.91
CA CYS A 150 4.92 -4.38 0.13
C CYS A 150 5.65 -4.66 1.45
N LEU A 151 6.83 -5.28 1.40
CA LEU A 151 7.65 -5.55 2.59
C LEU A 151 8.07 -4.25 3.27
N GLU A 152 8.53 -3.27 2.52
CA GLU A 152 8.90 -1.95 3.05
C GLU A 152 7.71 -1.26 3.70
N TYR A 153 6.53 -1.32 3.06
CA TYR A 153 5.30 -0.79 3.65
C TYR A 153 4.97 -1.47 4.99
N ILE A 154 5.06 -2.82 5.07
CA ILE A 154 4.80 -3.58 6.29
C ILE A 154 5.80 -3.23 7.39
N TRP A 155 7.09 -3.11 7.07
CA TRP A 155 8.12 -2.77 8.06
C TRP A 155 7.92 -1.38 8.69
N HIS A 156 7.38 -0.43 7.92
CA HIS A 156 7.12 0.93 8.39
C HIS A 156 5.75 1.11 9.06
N GLN A 157 4.75 0.27 8.73
CA GLN A 157 3.38 0.34 9.24
C GLN A 157 2.93 -0.98 9.90
N PRO A 158 3.73 -1.60 10.78
CA PRO A 158 3.47 -2.97 11.23
C PRO A 158 2.29 -3.09 12.20
N LYS A 159 1.94 -2.01 12.92
CA LYS A 159 1.03 -2.06 14.08
C LYS A 159 -0.34 -2.68 13.78
N GLU A 160 -0.98 -2.24 12.70
CA GLU A 160 -2.29 -2.74 12.26
C GLU A 160 -2.13 -4.02 11.43
N ILE A 161 -1.12 -4.05 10.57
CA ILE A 161 -0.87 -5.16 9.65
C ILE A 161 -0.56 -6.46 10.39
N LEU A 162 0.33 -6.42 11.39
CA LEU A 162 0.66 -7.59 12.20
C LEU A 162 -0.54 -8.12 13.01
N ARG A 163 -1.56 -7.30 13.24
CA ARG A 163 -2.80 -7.69 13.92
C ARG A 163 -3.91 -8.13 12.97
N SER A 164 -3.76 -7.91 11.67
CA SER A 164 -4.78 -8.24 10.68
C SER A 164 -4.91 -9.75 10.47
N GLY A 165 -6.10 -10.18 10.05
CA GLY A 165 -6.34 -11.58 9.64
C GLY A 165 -5.54 -11.94 8.39
N SER A 166 -5.33 -11.00 7.46
CA SER A 166 -4.55 -11.21 6.23
C SER A 166 -3.07 -11.52 6.50
N PHE A 167 -2.48 -10.99 7.59
CA PHE A 167 -1.13 -11.41 8.01
C PHE A 167 -1.09 -12.91 8.35
N GLY A 168 -2.13 -13.43 9.00
CA GLY A 168 -2.27 -14.85 9.30
C GLY A 168 -2.31 -15.76 8.08
N ASN A 169 -2.66 -15.21 6.90
CA ASN A 169 -2.74 -15.94 5.64
C ASN A 169 -1.45 -15.96 4.82
N LEU A 170 -0.41 -15.23 5.23
CA LEU A 170 0.85 -15.16 4.51
C LEU A 170 1.58 -16.50 4.50
N HIS A 171 2.25 -16.80 3.40
CA HIS A 171 3.15 -17.95 3.30
C HIS A 171 4.32 -17.84 4.30
N ALA A 172 4.76 -18.97 4.84
CA ALA A 172 5.81 -19.03 5.87
C ALA A 172 7.11 -18.29 5.51
N SER A 173 7.49 -18.31 4.22
CA SER A 173 8.68 -17.60 3.74
C SER A 173 8.54 -16.09 3.88
N LEU A 174 7.34 -15.54 3.64
CA LEU A 174 7.05 -14.11 3.76
C LEU A 174 7.01 -13.67 5.23
N VAL A 175 6.35 -14.45 6.09
CA VAL A 175 6.34 -14.21 7.54
C VAL A 175 7.78 -14.20 8.09
N LYS A 176 8.59 -15.17 7.67
CA LYS A 176 10.02 -15.22 8.04
C LYS A 176 10.76 -13.96 7.56
N GLU A 177 10.54 -13.53 6.33
CA GLU A 177 11.19 -12.35 5.75
C GLU A 177 10.79 -11.06 6.47
N ILE A 178 9.50 -10.92 6.81
CA ILE A 178 8.97 -9.78 7.58
C ILE A 178 9.60 -9.75 8.99
N ILE A 179 9.54 -10.86 9.72
CA ILE A 179 9.98 -10.92 11.11
C ILE A 179 11.51 -10.85 11.24
N LYS A 180 12.25 -11.39 10.26
CA LYS A 180 13.72 -11.35 10.24
C LYS A 180 14.27 -9.94 10.11
N SER A 181 13.54 -9.02 9.46
CA SER A 181 14.03 -7.69 9.09
C SER A 181 14.35 -6.82 10.31
N GLU A 182 15.50 -6.14 10.26
CA GLU A 182 15.87 -5.10 11.22
C GLU A 182 14.95 -3.88 11.14
N LYS A 183 14.38 -3.62 9.97
CA LYS A 183 13.54 -2.46 9.67
C LYS A 183 12.12 -2.55 10.26
N LEU A 184 11.71 -3.71 10.77
CA LEU A 184 10.37 -3.89 11.32
C LEU A 184 10.17 -3.01 12.57
N ASP A 185 9.47 -1.89 12.43
CA ASP A 185 9.21 -0.91 13.50
C ASP A 185 8.06 -1.36 14.41
N ALA A 186 8.24 -2.48 15.08
CA ALA A 186 7.26 -3.05 16.00
C ALA A 186 7.89 -3.43 17.34
N LYS A 187 7.08 -3.35 18.41
CA LYS A 187 7.45 -3.94 19.69
C LYS A 187 7.48 -5.45 19.57
N GLU A 188 8.44 -6.11 20.20
CA GLU A 188 8.59 -7.58 20.11
C GLU A 188 7.38 -8.35 20.67
N GLU A 189 6.63 -7.76 21.61
CA GLU A 189 5.36 -8.31 22.08
C GLU A 189 4.34 -8.47 20.94
N VAL A 190 4.24 -7.45 20.08
CA VAL A 190 3.35 -7.45 18.91
C VAL A 190 3.81 -8.48 17.88
N VAL A 191 5.14 -8.59 17.68
CA VAL A 191 5.73 -9.57 16.75
C VAL A 191 5.48 -10.99 17.25
N PHE A 192 5.64 -11.25 18.55
CA PHE A 192 5.37 -12.55 19.16
C PHE A 192 3.90 -12.95 19.01
N ASP A 193 2.97 -12.05 19.37
CA ASP A 193 1.53 -12.29 19.23
C ASP A 193 1.13 -12.56 17.78
N ALA A 194 1.71 -11.82 16.84
CA ALA A 194 1.44 -12.01 15.40
C ALA A 194 1.94 -13.39 14.92
N ALA A 195 3.13 -13.77 15.29
CA ALA A 195 3.71 -15.06 14.94
C ALA A 195 2.91 -16.25 15.54
N LEU A 196 2.45 -16.09 16.77
CA LEU A 196 1.63 -17.12 17.44
C LEU A 196 0.28 -17.27 16.72
N ARG A 197 -0.43 -16.18 16.42
CA ARG A 197 -1.68 -16.23 15.64
C ARG A 197 -1.47 -16.79 14.24
N TRP A 198 -0.38 -16.42 13.58
CA TRP A 198 -0.05 -16.98 12.26
C TRP A 198 0.13 -18.51 12.35
N SER A 199 0.85 -19.01 13.36
CA SER A 199 1.05 -20.45 13.55
C SER A 199 -0.26 -21.20 13.87
N GLU A 200 -1.19 -20.56 14.56
CA GLU A 200 -2.55 -21.06 14.76
C GLU A 200 -3.30 -21.21 13.44
N GLN A 201 -3.26 -20.18 12.59
CA GLN A 201 -3.88 -20.22 11.25
C GLN A 201 -3.22 -21.30 10.36
N GLU A 202 -1.91 -21.54 10.47
CA GLU A 202 -1.23 -22.63 9.78
C GLU A 202 -1.75 -24.01 10.26
N CYS A 203 -1.95 -24.22 11.56
CA CYS A 203 -2.56 -25.42 12.06
C CYS A 203 -3.96 -25.65 11.46
N LEU A 204 -4.80 -24.61 11.46
CA LEU A 204 -6.16 -24.69 10.92
C LEU A 204 -6.16 -24.97 9.42
N ARG A 205 -5.32 -24.31 8.63
CA ARG A 205 -5.20 -24.54 7.18
C ARG A 205 -4.78 -25.95 6.82
N ASN A 206 -3.95 -26.57 7.65
CA ASN A 206 -3.47 -27.93 7.44
C ASN A 206 -4.36 -28.99 8.10
N GLY A 207 -5.49 -28.58 8.69
CA GLY A 207 -6.44 -29.50 9.32
C GLY A 207 -5.89 -30.20 10.59
N VAL A 208 -4.87 -29.60 11.26
CA VAL A 208 -4.30 -30.14 12.49
C VAL A 208 -4.81 -29.38 13.71
N ILE A 209 -4.88 -30.09 14.85
CA ILE A 209 -5.32 -29.50 16.11
C ILE A 209 -4.35 -28.38 16.52
N VAL A 210 -4.90 -27.23 16.92
CA VAL A 210 -4.10 -26.15 17.50
C VAL A 210 -3.56 -26.59 18.85
N SER A 211 -2.26 -26.84 18.92
CA SER A 211 -1.52 -27.21 20.13
C SER A 211 -0.18 -26.50 20.13
N PRO A 212 0.44 -26.32 21.33
CA PRO A 212 1.78 -25.72 21.40
C PRO A 212 2.82 -26.45 20.55
N GLN A 213 2.74 -27.76 20.44
CA GLN A 213 3.64 -28.59 19.66
C GLN A 213 3.45 -28.32 18.14
N ASN A 214 2.21 -28.27 17.67
CA ASN A 214 1.92 -28.01 16.28
C ASN A 214 2.24 -26.56 15.89
N GLN A 215 1.91 -25.58 16.74
CA GLN A 215 2.31 -24.20 16.55
C GLN A 215 3.84 -24.04 16.50
N ARG A 216 4.55 -24.73 17.41
CA ARG A 216 6.02 -24.77 17.39
C ARG A 216 6.56 -25.37 16.09
N HIS A 217 5.95 -26.42 15.59
CA HIS A 217 6.34 -27.04 14.32
C HIS A 217 6.26 -26.04 13.17
N TYR A 218 5.13 -25.31 13.02
CA TYR A 218 4.97 -24.32 11.97
C TYR A 218 5.86 -23.08 12.16
N LEU A 219 6.05 -22.60 13.38
CA LEU A 219 6.99 -21.51 13.65
C LEU A 219 8.42 -21.90 13.26
N GLY A 220 8.84 -23.12 13.53
CA GLY A 220 10.16 -23.60 13.16
C GLY A 220 11.26 -22.60 13.48
N GLY A 221 12.06 -22.24 12.47
CA GLY A 221 13.12 -21.24 12.61
C GLY A 221 12.65 -19.78 12.74
N ILE A 222 11.37 -19.49 12.46
CA ILE A 222 10.80 -18.12 12.60
C ILE A 222 10.90 -17.68 14.07
N LEU A 223 10.69 -18.59 15.01
CA LEU A 223 10.75 -18.30 16.43
C LEU A 223 12.05 -17.62 16.87
N TYR A 224 13.19 -17.98 16.27
CA TYR A 224 14.49 -17.42 16.63
C TYR A 224 14.76 -16.01 16.05
N TYR A 225 13.91 -15.55 15.13
CA TYR A 225 13.94 -14.16 14.65
C TYR A 225 13.09 -13.23 15.52
N ILE A 226 12.22 -13.79 16.40
CA ILE A 226 11.54 -13.06 17.45
C ILE A 226 12.55 -12.83 18.57
N ARG A 227 12.76 -11.60 18.96
CA ARG A 227 13.77 -11.24 19.95
C ARG A 227 13.23 -11.40 21.37
N VAL A 228 12.93 -12.65 21.75
CA VAL A 228 12.35 -12.97 23.05
C VAL A 228 13.11 -12.35 24.23
N PRO A 229 14.47 -12.29 24.25
CA PRO A 229 15.22 -11.62 25.32
C PRO A 229 14.98 -10.10 25.45
N VAL A 230 14.41 -9.45 24.43
CA VAL A 230 14.11 -8.01 24.42
C VAL A 230 12.74 -7.68 25.02
N LEU A 231 11.88 -8.70 25.20
CA LEU A 231 10.56 -8.56 25.80
C LEU A 231 10.64 -8.06 27.25
N GLU A 232 9.59 -7.40 27.71
CA GLU A 232 9.45 -7.13 29.13
C GLU A 232 9.31 -8.44 29.92
N ALA A 233 10.01 -8.55 31.07
CA ALA A 233 9.99 -9.75 31.89
C ALA A 233 8.56 -10.17 32.32
N SER A 234 7.70 -9.17 32.58
CA SER A 234 6.27 -9.37 32.88
C SER A 234 5.53 -10.06 31.74
N TYR A 235 5.75 -9.62 30.49
CA TYR A 235 5.16 -10.21 29.30
C TYR A 235 5.71 -11.62 29.04
N TYR A 236 7.02 -11.81 29.19
CA TYR A 236 7.65 -13.13 29.05
C TYR A 236 6.98 -14.16 29.97
N HIS A 237 6.87 -13.88 31.29
CA HIS A 237 6.28 -14.81 32.24
C HIS A 237 4.77 -15.02 32.03
N LYS A 238 4.04 -13.97 31.69
CA LYS A 238 2.57 -14.01 31.54
C LYS A 238 2.11 -14.65 30.24
N THR A 239 2.84 -14.43 29.14
CA THR A 239 2.41 -14.80 27.78
C THR A 239 3.30 -15.88 27.18
N VAL A 240 4.62 -15.66 27.09
CA VAL A 240 5.52 -16.59 26.38
C VAL A 240 5.60 -17.94 27.09
N VAL A 241 5.80 -17.91 28.39
CA VAL A 241 5.88 -19.17 29.20
C VAL A 241 4.56 -19.94 29.14
N LYS A 242 3.41 -19.23 29.19
CA LYS A 242 2.08 -19.86 29.14
C LYS A 242 1.72 -20.44 27.78
N SER A 243 2.28 -19.90 26.70
CA SER A 243 2.04 -20.41 25.35
C SER A 243 2.60 -21.80 25.11
N ASP A 244 3.53 -22.25 25.97
CA ASP A 244 4.19 -23.56 25.95
C ASP A 244 4.86 -23.95 24.62
N ILE A 245 5.20 -22.96 23.81
CA ILE A 245 5.87 -23.17 22.51
C ILE A 245 7.38 -23.34 22.62
N LEU A 246 7.99 -22.94 23.77
CA LEU A 246 9.42 -23.07 24.02
C LEU A 246 9.74 -24.47 24.53
N SER A 247 10.85 -25.04 24.11
CA SER A 247 11.37 -26.27 24.70
C SER A 247 11.80 -26.07 26.16
N ALA A 248 11.91 -27.14 26.91
CA ALA A 248 12.35 -27.06 28.30
C ALA A 248 13.76 -26.42 28.45
N GLU A 249 14.65 -26.71 27.50
CA GLU A 249 16.00 -26.11 27.45
C GLU A 249 15.93 -24.62 27.19
N GLU A 250 15.15 -24.20 26.18
CA GLU A 250 14.98 -22.78 25.82
C GLU A 250 14.35 -21.99 26.96
N ARG A 251 13.35 -22.56 27.63
CA ARG A 251 12.74 -21.96 28.80
C ARG A 251 13.74 -21.71 29.91
N LYS A 252 14.57 -22.73 30.23
CA LYS A 252 15.62 -22.63 31.26
C LYS A 252 16.64 -21.53 30.90
N ILE A 253 17.10 -21.48 29.66
CA ILE A 253 18.03 -20.46 29.19
C ILE A 253 17.45 -19.04 29.32
N LEU A 254 16.20 -18.83 28.87
CA LEU A 254 15.55 -17.53 28.94
C LEU A 254 15.19 -17.15 30.39
N GLN A 255 14.80 -18.09 31.26
CA GLN A 255 14.60 -17.84 32.70
C GLN A 255 15.89 -17.34 33.37
N ASN A 256 17.04 -17.98 33.09
CA ASN A 256 18.33 -17.53 33.58
C ASN A 256 18.73 -16.15 33.05
N TYR A 257 18.38 -15.86 31.82
CA TYR A 257 18.60 -14.53 31.24
C TYR A 257 17.77 -13.45 31.95
N PHE A 258 16.45 -13.66 32.10
CA PHE A 258 15.56 -12.70 32.76
C PHE A 258 15.83 -12.56 34.28
N SER A 259 16.42 -13.57 34.93
CA SER A 259 16.87 -13.50 36.32
C SER A 259 18.28 -12.88 36.48
N GLY A 260 18.95 -12.56 35.40
CA GLY A 260 20.31 -11.97 35.42
C GLY A 260 21.43 -12.96 35.75
N THR A 261 21.14 -14.28 35.80
CA THR A 261 22.13 -15.30 36.16
C THR A 261 23.00 -15.76 34.99
N ASN A 262 22.55 -15.57 33.75
CA ASN A 262 23.31 -15.88 32.55
C ASN A 262 22.88 -14.94 31.39
N THR A 263 23.83 -14.45 30.62
CA THR A 263 23.59 -13.58 29.45
C THR A 263 23.64 -14.33 28.14
N ASP A 264 24.09 -15.58 28.10
CA ASP A 264 24.12 -16.41 26.88
C ASP A 264 22.73 -16.98 26.58
N VAL A 265 22.08 -16.47 25.55
CA VAL A 265 20.75 -16.91 25.11
C VAL A 265 20.80 -17.82 23.87
N LYS A 266 21.99 -18.27 23.48
CA LYS A 266 22.24 -19.20 22.36
C LYS A 266 21.62 -18.70 21.02
N LYS A 267 20.48 -19.28 20.64
CA LYS A 267 19.81 -19.03 19.35
C LYS A 267 19.01 -17.73 19.30
N PHE A 268 18.68 -17.15 20.45
CA PHE A 268 17.87 -15.94 20.51
C PHE A 268 18.73 -14.68 20.38
N ARG A 269 18.19 -13.67 19.73
CA ARG A 269 18.85 -12.37 19.57
C ARG A 269 18.53 -11.44 20.74
N THR A 270 19.52 -10.70 21.23
CA THR A 270 19.40 -9.75 22.35
C THR A 270 19.39 -8.29 21.90
N ASP A 271 19.78 -8.03 20.67
CA ASP A 271 19.79 -6.68 20.09
C ASP A 271 18.37 -6.19 19.83
N LYS A 272 18.07 -4.93 20.14
CA LYS A 272 16.81 -4.29 19.70
C LYS A 272 16.85 -4.07 18.19
N ARG A 273 15.67 -4.12 17.54
CA ARG A 273 15.59 -3.74 16.12
C ARG A 273 16.12 -2.31 15.98
N SER A 274 17.01 -2.13 15.01
CA SER A 274 17.43 -0.79 14.65
C SER A 274 16.18 -0.10 14.09
N LYS A 275 15.66 0.87 14.81
CA LYS A 275 14.77 1.85 14.17
C LYS A 275 15.62 2.42 13.06
N GLY A 276 15.30 2.10 11.80
CA GLY A 276 15.93 2.79 10.68
C GLY A 276 15.92 4.27 11.04
N GLU A 277 17.01 4.97 10.83
CA GLU A 277 17.05 6.40 11.07
C GLU A 277 15.93 7.01 10.22
N ASN A 278 14.77 7.15 10.84
CA ASN A 278 13.66 7.88 10.29
C ASN A 278 14.11 9.34 10.32
N GLN A 279 14.81 9.76 9.29
CA GLN A 279 15.03 11.17 9.04
C GLN A 279 13.64 11.76 8.77
N THR A 280 12.99 12.23 9.81
CA THR A 280 11.80 13.05 9.67
C THR A 280 12.27 14.38 9.13
N LEU A 281 12.08 14.60 7.84
CA LEU A 281 12.35 15.90 7.24
C LEU A 281 11.23 16.84 7.66
N HIS A 282 11.57 17.78 8.52
CA HIS A 282 10.66 18.82 8.95
C HIS A 282 10.72 19.97 7.96
N TRP A 283 9.65 20.19 7.20
CA TRP A 283 9.45 21.40 6.42
C TRP A 283 8.57 22.34 7.24
N ARG A 284 9.12 23.47 7.67
CA ARG A 284 8.35 24.55 8.29
C ARG A 284 7.93 25.54 7.21
N PHE A 285 6.65 25.70 7.11
CA PHE A 285 6.04 26.85 6.43
C PHE A 285 5.58 27.81 7.52
N GLY A 286 5.70 29.12 7.30
CA GLY A 286 5.52 30.15 8.32
C GLY A 286 4.25 30.05 9.19
N PRO A 287 4.10 30.90 10.20
CA PRO A 287 3.11 30.76 11.25
C PRO A 287 1.67 30.74 10.70
N VAL A 288 0.92 29.74 11.11
CA VAL A 288 -0.52 29.64 10.85
C VAL A 288 -1.22 30.59 11.85
N ASN A 289 -1.84 31.64 11.37
CA ASN A 289 -2.78 32.42 12.17
C ASN A 289 -4.10 31.65 12.23
N CYS A 290 -4.29 30.85 13.27
CA CYS A 290 -5.54 30.10 13.49
C CYS A 290 -6.69 31.05 13.89
N MET A 291 -7.07 31.97 13.02
CA MET A 291 -8.31 32.72 13.15
C MET A 291 -9.32 32.23 12.12
N HIS A 292 -10.34 31.54 12.64
CA HIS A 292 -11.60 31.21 11.95
C HIS A 292 -11.57 30.16 10.83
N ASN A 293 -12.19 29.01 11.07
CA ASN A 293 -12.69 28.01 10.09
C ASN A 293 -11.97 27.97 8.73
N GLU A 294 -10.63 27.84 8.72
CA GLU A 294 -9.84 27.91 7.49
C GLU A 294 -9.55 26.52 6.92
N THR A 295 -9.66 26.44 5.61
CA THR A 295 -9.20 25.29 4.86
C THR A 295 -7.96 25.67 4.08
N THR A 296 -6.85 25.01 4.35
CA THR A 296 -5.58 25.19 3.64
C THR A 296 -5.29 23.98 2.76
N ALA A 297 -4.91 24.22 1.51
CA ALA A 297 -4.56 23.17 0.57
C ALA A 297 -3.15 23.40 0.00
N ILE A 298 -2.35 22.35 -0.03
CA ILE A 298 -1.00 22.35 -0.57
C ILE A 298 -0.88 21.24 -1.61
N ALA A 299 -0.45 21.62 -2.82
CA ALA A 299 -0.06 20.66 -3.83
C ALA A 299 1.47 20.52 -3.85
N PHE A 300 1.96 19.29 -3.89
CA PHE A 300 3.39 18.99 -3.92
C PHE A 300 3.67 17.73 -4.76
N SER A 301 4.91 17.59 -5.20
CA SER A 301 5.42 16.35 -5.80
C SER A 301 6.76 16.00 -5.17
N SER A 302 7.12 14.73 -5.18
CA SER A 302 8.39 14.24 -4.65
C SER A 302 9.28 13.71 -5.76
N SER A 303 10.59 13.95 -5.67
CA SER A 303 11.60 13.40 -6.59
C SER A 303 11.91 11.92 -6.32
N ARG A 304 11.46 11.38 -5.18
CA ARG A 304 11.55 9.98 -4.76
C ARG A 304 10.27 9.52 -4.06
N GLU A 305 10.12 8.21 -3.86
CA GLU A 305 9.01 7.70 -3.05
C GLU A 305 9.21 8.05 -1.58
N VAL A 306 8.16 8.56 -0.93
CA VAL A 306 8.18 8.98 0.48
C VAL A 306 6.87 8.62 1.17
N PHE A 307 6.94 8.44 2.49
CA PHE A 307 5.74 8.39 3.33
C PHE A 307 5.41 9.81 3.82
N ILE A 308 4.13 10.16 3.81
CA ILE A 308 3.65 11.38 4.44
C ILE A 308 3.07 11.02 5.80
N ASP A 309 3.82 11.29 6.87
CA ASP A 309 3.36 10.99 8.24
C ASP A 309 2.24 11.90 8.70
N GLY A 310 2.22 13.14 8.25
CA GLY A 310 1.24 14.11 8.66
C GLY A 310 1.68 15.54 8.38
N VAL A 311 1.17 16.46 9.18
CA VAL A 311 1.53 17.88 9.14
C VAL A 311 1.91 18.39 10.53
N GLU A 312 2.78 19.39 10.59
CA GLU A 312 3.10 20.12 11.79
C GLU A 312 2.61 21.56 11.63
N ILE A 313 1.81 22.03 12.58
CA ILE A 313 1.30 23.41 12.62
C ILE A 313 1.92 24.17 13.79
N ASP A 314 2.24 25.43 13.60
CA ASP A 314 2.74 26.28 14.66
C ASP A 314 1.59 26.69 15.60
N GLY A 315 1.86 26.68 16.91
CA GLY A 315 0.90 27.12 17.91
C GLY A 315 0.76 28.65 17.90
N THR A 316 -0.47 29.12 18.01
CA THR A 316 -0.76 30.54 18.21
C THR A 316 -0.68 30.88 19.67
N GLY A 317 -0.23 32.10 20.02
CA GLY A 317 -0.03 32.54 21.40
C GLY A 317 -1.31 32.81 22.20
N TYR A 318 -2.42 32.14 21.94
CA TYR A 318 -3.70 32.29 22.65
C TYR A 318 -3.87 31.26 23.78
N ASP A 319 -4.80 31.53 24.71
CA ASP A 319 -5.16 30.63 25.81
C ASP A 319 -5.85 29.37 25.26
N GLU A 320 -5.99 28.34 26.10
CA GLU A 320 -6.52 27.02 25.69
C GLU A 320 -7.78 27.12 24.82
N GLU A 321 -7.64 26.73 23.57
CA GLU A 321 -8.73 26.62 22.61
C GLU A 321 -8.79 25.22 22.02
N HIS A 322 -10.01 24.71 21.82
CA HIS A 322 -10.29 23.40 21.29
C HIS A 322 -10.67 23.49 19.81
N TYR A 323 -10.02 22.65 18.98
CA TYR A 323 -10.25 22.61 17.55
C TYR A 323 -10.50 21.18 17.06
N ASP A 324 -11.49 21.02 16.18
CA ASP A 324 -11.59 19.84 15.32
C ASP A 324 -10.69 20.02 14.10
N VAL A 325 -9.81 19.06 13.87
CA VAL A 325 -8.85 19.09 12.76
C VAL A 325 -9.14 17.96 11.79
N PHE A 326 -9.20 18.29 10.50
CA PHE A 326 -9.38 17.35 9.42
C PHE A 326 -8.19 17.46 8.47
N LEU A 327 -7.49 16.36 8.27
CA LEU A 327 -6.33 16.28 7.38
C LEU A 327 -6.60 15.22 6.32
N ASN A 328 -6.59 15.61 5.06
CA ASN A 328 -6.82 14.72 3.93
C ASN A 328 -5.68 14.86 2.91
N ILE A 329 -5.35 13.77 2.23
CA ILE A 329 -4.44 13.79 1.08
C ILE A 329 -5.11 13.15 -0.12
N TYR A 330 -4.97 13.81 -1.28
CA TYR A 330 -5.54 13.41 -2.57
C TYR A 330 -4.45 13.29 -3.62
N ASP A 331 -4.62 12.39 -4.58
CA ASP A 331 -3.80 12.33 -5.79
C ASP A 331 -4.29 13.30 -6.87
N MET A 332 -3.62 13.27 -8.05
CA MET A 332 -3.99 14.13 -9.20
C MET A 332 -5.39 13.84 -9.76
N ASP A 333 -5.94 12.64 -9.51
CA ASP A 333 -7.27 12.23 -9.96
C ASP A 333 -8.34 12.52 -8.89
N ASN A 334 -8.01 13.34 -7.87
CA ASN A 334 -8.84 13.66 -6.71
C ASN A 334 -9.30 12.44 -5.89
N GLN A 335 -8.53 11.35 -5.93
CA GLN A 335 -8.80 10.19 -5.08
C GLN A 335 -8.17 10.38 -3.70
N GLU A 336 -8.97 10.18 -2.65
CA GLU A 336 -8.50 10.24 -1.26
C GLU A 336 -7.52 9.09 -0.99
N LYS A 337 -6.30 9.42 -0.59
CA LYS A 337 -5.24 8.45 -0.24
C LYS A 337 -5.14 8.20 1.25
N ALA A 338 -5.40 9.22 2.05
CA ALA A 338 -5.49 9.10 3.50
C ALA A 338 -6.31 10.24 4.09
N LYS A 339 -6.88 9.99 5.25
CA LYS A 339 -7.57 10.99 6.07
C LYS A 339 -7.29 10.80 7.54
N CYS A 340 -7.32 11.90 8.26
CA CYS A 340 -7.28 11.94 9.72
C CYS A 340 -8.31 12.95 10.22
N LYS A 341 -9.00 12.59 11.30
CA LYS A 341 -9.77 13.53 12.11
C LYS A 341 -9.20 13.46 13.51
N ASP A 342 -8.83 14.61 14.07
CA ASP A 342 -8.26 14.71 15.40
C ASP A 342 -8.83 15.92 16.14
N LYS A 343 -8.70 15.92 17.46
CA LYS A 343 -9.03 17.05 18.32
C LYS A 343 -7.73 17.66 18.85
N LEU A 344 -7.57 18.96 18.63
CA LEU A 344 -6.38 19.67 19.04
C LEU A 344 -6.72 20.67 20.15
N VAL A 345 -5.92 20.67 21.21
CA VAL A 345 -5.97 21.69 22.24
C VAL A 345 -4.73 22.55 22.11
N ILE A 346 -4.91 23.79 21.65
CA ILE A 346 -3.82 24.74 21.48
C ILE A 346 -3.65 25.54 22.76
N ASN A 347 -2.43 25.63 23.29
CA ASN A 347 -2.09 26.42 24.46
C ASN A 347 -0.78 27.22 24.24
N LYS A 348 -0.61 28.29 25.02
CA LYS A 348 0.54 29.23 24.94
C LYS A 348 1.92 28.60 25.16
N LYS A 349 1.99 27.40 25.74
CA LYS A 349 3.26 26.77 26.13
C LYS A 349 3.84 25.89 25.01
N GLN A 350 3.04 25.47 24.06
CA GLN A 350 3.45 24.55 23.00
C GLN A 350 3.63 25.32 21.69
N GLN A 351 4.84 25.28 21.14
CA GLN A 351 5.20 26.02 19.92
C GLN A 351 4.70 25.37 18.64
N SER A 352 4.53 24.05 18.63
CA SER A 352 4.03 23.33 17.46
C SER A 352 3.20 22.11 17.83
N TYR A 353 2.33 21.66 16.90
CA TYR A 353 1.45 20.52 17.05
C TYR A 353 1.55 19.64 15.82
N GLN A 354 1.70 18.32 16.03
CA GLN A 354 1.78 17.34 14.95
C GLN A 354 0.45 16.60 14.79
N ILE A 355 -0.10 16.64 13.59
CA ILE A 355 -1.28 15.90 13.19
C ILE A 355 -0.82 14.78 12.26
N LYS A 356 -0.96 13.52 12.67
CA LYS A 356 -0.42 12.36 11.95
C LYS A 356 -1.52 11.54 11.33
N PHE A 357 -1.30 11.05 10.12
CA PHE A 357 -2.15 10.04 9.54
C PHE A 357 -2.03 8.74 10.34
N PRO A 358 -3.15 8.08 10.67
CA PRO A 358 -3.12 6.75 11.29
C PRO A 358 -2.36 5.71 10.46
N ALA A 359 -2.50 5.81 9.13
CA ALA A 359 -1.77 5.04 8.14
C ALA A 359 -1.16 6.01 7.12
N PRO A 360 0.12 6.36 7.24
CA PRO A 360 0.80 7.28 6.33
C PRO A 360 0.75 6.78 4.88
N PRO A 361 0.24 7.59 3.94
CA PRO A 361 0.21 7.22 2.53
C PRO A 361 1.60 7.28 1.91
N ILE A 362 1.81 6.44 0.89
CA ILE A 362 2.98 6.54 0.01
C ILE A 362 2.71 7.59 -1.06
N VAL A 363 3.66 8.49 -1.24
CA VAL A 363 3.72 9.43 -2.35
C VAL A 363 4.75 8.95 -3.35
N SER A 364 4.30 8.62 -4.56
CA SER A 364 5.16 8.11 -5.61
C SER A 364 5.93 9.23 -6.31
N LYS A 365 7.15 8.90 -6.77
CA LYS A 365 8.03 9.82 -7.49
C LYS A 365 7.33 10.44 -8.70
N GLY A 366 7.41 11.78 -8.80
CA GLY A 366 6.95 12.54 -9.98
C GLY A 366 5.44 12.78 -10.05
N PHE A 367 4.65 12.22 -9.13
CA PHE A 367 3.21 12.50 -9.07
C PHE A 367 2.90 13.69 -8.16
N THR A 368 1.86 14.43 -8.50
CA THR A 368 1.39 15.55 -7.68
C THR A 368 0.29 15.09 -6.72
N TYR A 369 0.43 15.46 -5.47
CA TYR A 369 -0.55 15.19 -4.41
C TYR A 369 -0.99 16.50 -3.78
N THR A 370 -2.21 16.51 -3.25
CA THR A 370 -2.76 17.66 -2.53
C THR A 370 -3.09 17.28 -1.10
N VAL A 371 -2.45 17.95 -0.14
CA VAL A 371 -2.81 17.86 1.29
C VAL A 371 -3.79 18.98 1.59
N ILE A 372 -4.91 18.64 2.21
CA ILE A 372 -5.93 19.58 2.67
C ILE A 372 -6.00 19.50 4.19
N LEU A 373 -5.73 20.61 4.85
CA LEU A 373 -5.90 20.79 6.28
C LEU A 373 -7.10 21.71 6.54
N LYS A 374 -8.07 21.25 7.32
CA LYS A 374 -9.20 22.03 7.77
C LYS A 374 -9.23 22.07 9.30
N ILE A 375 -9.24 23.27 9.88
CA ILE A 375 -9.31 23.50 11.33
C ILE A 375 -10.61 24.19 11.63
N GLN A 376 -11.38 23.66 12.59
CA GLN A 376 -12.66 24.22 13.02
C GLN A 376 -12.67 24.40 14.55
N ALA A 377 -12.98 25.61 15.02
CA ALA A 377 -13.15 25.86 16.45
C ALA A 377 -14.41 25.19 16.99
N GLU A 378 -14.32 24.57 18.17
CA GLU A 378 -15.43 23.83 18.80
C GLU A 378 -16.55 24.78 19.32
N HIS A 379 -16.22 26.06 19.61
CA HIS A 379 -17.16 27.08 20.08
C HIS A 379 -17.08 28.38 19.29
N ARG A 380 -18.23 28.86 18.81
CA ARG A 380 -18.34 30.22 18.27
C ARG A 380 -18.47 31.19 19.42
N TYR A 381 -17.43 31.93 19.75
CA TYR A 381 -17.57 33.15 20.52
C TYR A 381 -18.02 34.27 19.56
N TYR A 382 -19.28 34.75 19.72
CA TYR A 382 -19.75 35.97 19.10
C TYR A 382 -19.16 37.17 19.88
N GLY A 383 -18.14 37.80 19.36
CA GLY A 383 -17.58 39.01 19.93
C GLY A 383 -16.89 39.88 18.86
N ALA A 384 -17.63 40.96 18.54
CA ALA A 384 -17.17 42.22 17.97
C ALA A 384 -16.35 42.24 16.64
N SER A 385 -17.04 42.80 15.64
CA SER A 385 -16.52 43.32 14.36
C SER A 385 -15.20 44.10 14.47
N GLY A 386 -14.17 43.56 13.85
CA GLY A 386 -12.95 44.33 13.48
C GLY A 386 -12.64 44.08 12.00
N ARG A 387 -12.98 45.06 11.14
CA ARG A 387 -12.51 45.09 9.74
C ARG A 387 -11.00 45.29 9.73
N SER A 388 -10.25 44.39 9.13
CA SER A 388 -8.90 44.69 8.62
C SER A 388 -8.81 44.36 7.15
N ASN A 389 -8.62 45.41 6.34
CA ASN A 389 -8.19 45.32 4.96
C ASN A 389 -6.76 44.74 4.93
N LEU A 390 -6.56 43.59 4.33
CA LEU A 390 -5.23 43.08 4.00
C LEU A 390 -5.03 43.14 2.51
N ASN A 391 -4.04 43.93 2.12
CA ASN A 391 -3.55 44.11 0.74
C ASN A 391 -3.01 42.78 0.18
N LYS A 392 -3.38 42.52 -1.07
CA LYS A 392 -2.81 41.45 -1.89
C LYS A 392 -1.32 41.73 -2.10
N THR A 393 -0.47 40.79 -1.69
CA THR A 393 0.89 40.67 -2.20
C THR A 393 1.05 39.34 -2.91
N ASP A 394 1.55 39.40 -4.14
CA ASP A 394 1.80 38.26 -5.02
C ASP A 394 2.79 37.29 -4.36
N SER A 395 2.35 36.07 -4.13
CA SER A 395 3.20 34.97 -3.65
C SER A 395 3.95 34.34 -4.82
N GLN A 396 5.28 34.49 -4.84
CA GLN A 396 6.16 33.73 -5.74
C GLN A 396 6.24 32.25 -5.31
N PRO A 397 6.39 31.31 -6.26
CA PRO A 397 6.54 29.91 -5.94
C PRO A 397 7.87 29.66 -5.22
N ALA A 398 7.82 28.98 -4.08
CA ALA A 398 9.01 28.56 -3.34
C ALA A 398 9.76 27.47 -4.13
N TYR A 399 11.01 27.73 -4.49
CA TYR A 399 11.93 26.75 -5.07
C TYR A 399 12.66 26.00 -3.95
N ILE A 400 12.86 24.71 -4.16
CA ILE A 400 13.54 23.80 -3.24
C ILE A 400 14.96 23.53 -3.74
N ASN A 401 15.88 23.46 -2.78
CA ASN A 401 17.33 23.33 -2.94
C ASN A 401 17.77 22.02 -3.66
N PRO A 402 18.90 21.99 -4.39
CA PRO A 402 19.31 20.91 -5.31
C PRO A 402 19.57 19.52 -4.71
N GLU A 403 19.58 19.37 -3.42
CA GLU A 403 19.69 18.06 -2.73
C GLU A 403 18.36 17.35 -2.54
N GLY A 404 17.38 17.85 -3.05
CA GLY A 404 16.08 17.64 -3.60
C GLY A 404 15.22 16.48 -3.22
N GLU A 405 14.19 16.78 -2.47
CA GLU A 405 13.14 15.81 -2.15
C GLU A 405 11.78 16.20 -2.72
N PHE A 406 11.54 17.48 -3.03
CA PHE A 406 10.33 17.98 -3.65
C PHE A 406 10.64 18.88 -4.84
N THR A 407 9.95 18.69 -5.97
CA THR A 407 10.25 19.40 -7.22
C THR A 407 9.33 20.58 -7.50
N LYS A 408 8.16 20.67 -6.88
CA LYS A 408 7.24 21.80 -7.04
C LYS A 408 6.22 21.85 -5.90
N LEU A 409 6.04 23.06 -5.34
CA LEU A 409 4.99 23.37 -4.39
C LEU A 409 4.14 24.51 -4.95
N VAL A 410 2.82 24.31 -5.02
CA VAL A 410 1.86 25.35 -5.40
C VAL A 410 0.98 25.64 -4.18
N VAL A 411 1.16 26.80 -3.57
CA VAL A 411 0.40 27.24 -2.41
C VAL A 411 -0.77 28.10 -2.86
N LYS A 412 -1.97 27.70 -2.47
CA LYS A 412 -3.18 28.54 -2.61
C LYS A 412 -3.55 29.07 -1.22
N LYS A 413 -3.22 30.36 -0.95
CA LYS A 413 -3.44 31.17 0.25
C LYS A 413 -2.50 30.99 1.45
N ASP A 414 -2.39 32.09 2.16
CA ASP A 414 -1.42 32.60 3.10
C ASP A 414 -1.21 31.80 4.38
N GLN A 415 -0.96 30.54 4.38
CA GLN A 415 -0.42 29.86 5.57
C GLN A 415 -0.41 28.34 5.37
N VAL A 416 0.75 27.75 5.45
CA VAL A 416 0.93 26.36 5.16
C VAL A 416 1.66 25.67 6.32
N PRO A 417 1.06 24.64 6.92
CA PRO A 417 1.76 23.83 7.91
C PRO A 417 2.91 23.03 7.27
N ALA A 418 3.90 22.69 8.08
CA ALA A 418 4.95 21.79 7.65
C ALA A 418 4.40 20.40 7.37
N ILE A 419 4.82 19.79 6.25
CA ILE A 419 4.48 18.39 5.95
C ILE A 419 5.56 17.50 6.57
N LEU A 420 5.13 16.52 7.37
CA LEU A 420 6.02 15.52 7.96
C LEU A 420 6.22 14.39 6.95
N VAL A 421 7.45 14.21 6.50
CA VAL A 421 7.81 13.25 5.44
C VAL A 421 8.85 12.28 5.96
N ARG A 422 8.69 11.00 5.65
CA ARG A 422 9.74 9.99 5.80
C ARG A 422 10.22 9.51 4.43
N PRO A 423 11.53 9.50 4.18
CA PRO A 423 12.05 8.97 2.93
C PRO A 423 11.80 7.46 2.82
N PHE A 424 11.48 7.02 1.61
CA PHE A 424 11.63 5.63 1.22
C PHE A 424 13.13 5.38 1.06
N LEU A 425 13.72 4.50 1.88
CA LEU A 425 15.15 4.24 1.79
C LEU A 425 15.43 3.51 0.48
N ASP A 426 16.08 4.18 -0.48
CA ASP A 426 16.71 3.54 -1.61
C ASP A 426 17.84 2.64 -1.10
N ILE A 427 17.71 1.35 -1.34
CA ILE A 427 18.80 0.40 -1.17
C ILE A 427 19.33 0.14 -2.56
N SER A 428 20.43 0.85 -2.91
CA SER A 428 21.32 0.46 -4.02
C SER A 428 21.94 -0.91 -3.75
#